data_dc62d305cfa4a3bea1e8c6ea92df2e8b
#
_entry.id   dc62d305cfa4a3bea1e8c6ea92df2e8b
#
_cell.length_a   1.000
_cell.length_b   1.000
_cell.length_c   1.000
_cell.angle_alpha   90.00
_cell.angle_beta   90.00
_cell.angle_gamma   90.00
#
_symmetry.space_group_name_H-M   'P 1'
#
loop_
_entity.id
_entity.type
_entity.pdbx_description
1 polymer ?
#
loop_
_entity_poly.entity_id
_entity_poly.type
_entity_poly.pdbx_seq_one_letter_code
_entity_poly.pdbx_strand_id
1 'polypeptide(L)'
;MPTLHEVPEVAQLLATILTAEPISHGALAVVPLLAPNLDDPDWLTLEDAGDRAHITEVSEAGSVPFLKVANDADQPLLLLDGEELIGAKQNRILNTTVLVAAHTEVTIPVSCVEQGRWGYRGRQFHPGDASLFASLRAKKAAWVSRSVRAGRGHMADQGRVWAQLACRANELDVDSLTGAMRDVYARHETDMTAARQALAAQPGQVGALVFVGRFD
;
A
#
# COMPACT_ATOMS: atom_id res chain seq x y z
N MET A 1 -0.73 -26.14 6.57
CA MET A 1 -0.99 -25.24 5.45
C MET A 1 -0.72 -26.05 4.19
N PRO A 2 -1.61 -26.05 3.18
CA PRO A 2 -1.32 -26.65 1.90
C PRO A 2 -0.04 -26.05 1.32
N THR A 3 0.78 -26.83 0.69
CA THR A 3 1.93 -26.35 -0.07
C THR A 3 1.44 -25.66 -1.35
N LEU A 4 2.19 -24.71 -1.89
CA LEU A 4 1.81 -24.00 -3.13
C LEU A 4 1.49 -24.94 -4.32
N HIS A 5 1.99 -26.18 -4.28
CA HIS A 5 1.68 -27.23 -5.26
C HIS A 5 0.29 -27.84 -5.12
N GLU A 6 -0.43 -27.58 -4.01
CA GLU A 6 -1.76 -28.13 -3.73
C GLU A 6 -2.91 -27.23 -4.20
N VAL A 7 -2.61 -26.07 -4.80
CA VAL A 7 -3.60 -25.17 -5.40
C VAL A 7 -3.38 -25.18 -6.92
N PRO A 8 -4.16 -25.97 -7.67
CA PRO A 8 -3.94 -26.16 -9.10
C PRO A 8 -3.93 -24.86 -9.92
N GLU A 9 -4.77 -23.89 -9.55
CA GLU A 9 -4.88 -22.60 -10.22
C GLU A 9 -3.59 -21.78 -10.07
N VAL A 10 -2.98 -21.80 -8.88
CA VAL A 10 -1.68 -21.14 -8.64
C VAL A 10 -0.57 -21.83 -9.41
N ALA A 11 -0.55 -23.16 -9.42
CA ALA A 11 0.44 -23.92 -10.17
C ALA A 11 0.34 -23.67 -11.69
N GLN A 12 -0.88 -23.59 -12.22
CA GLN A 12 -1.15 -23.25 -13.61
C GLN A 12 -0.66 -21.83 -13.94
N LEU A 13 -1.01 -20.84 -13.11
CA LEU A 13 -0.52 -19.47 -13.29
C LEU A 13 1.00 -19.40 -13.30
N LEU A 14 1.65 -20.02 -12.32
CA LEU A 14 3.12 -20.03 -12.23
C LEU A 14 3.79 -20.68 -13.44
N ALA A 15 3.14 -21.69 -14.04
CA ALA A 15 3.65 -22.34 -15.25
C ALA A 15 3.56 -21.46 -16.51
N THR A 16 2.75 -20.40 -16.50
CA THR A 16 2.61 -19.45 -17.63
C THR A 16 3.51 -18.22 -17.49
N ILE A 17 4.10 -18.00 -16.31
CA ILE A 17 4.96 -16.84 -16.07
C ILE A 17 6.30 -17.01 -16.79
N LEU A 18 6.65 -15.98 -17.53
CA LEU A 18 7.95 -15.82 -18.18
C LEU A 18 8.77 -14.78 -17.45
N THR A 19 10.10 -14.95 -17.41
CA THR A 19 11.00 -13.89 -16.92
C THR A 19 11.52 -13.07 -18.09
N ALA A 20 11.54 -11.75 -17.93
CA ALA A 20 12.23 -10.85 -18.86
C ALA A 20 13.67 -10.58 -18.39
N GLU A 21 14.43 -9.87 -19.22
CA GLU A 21 15.79 -9.43 -18.88
C GLU A 21 15.78 -8.53 -17.62
N PRO A 22 16.74 -8.72 -16.70
CA PRO A 22 16.86 -7.89 -15.52
C PRO A 22 17.08 -6.41 -15.85
N ILE A 23 16.40 -5.55 -15.14
CA ILE A 23 16.60 -4.08 -15.20
C ILE A 23 17.24 -3.65 -13.90
N SER A 24 18.28 -2.81 -13.96
CA SER A 24 19.01 -2.36 -12.76
C SER A 24 19.03 -0.84 -12.64
N HIS A 25 18.92 -0.35 -11.41
CA HIS A 25 19.11 1.05 -11.05
C HIS A 25 19.75 1.17 -9.66
N GLY A 26 20.97 1.69 -9.60
CA GLY A 26 21.73 1.77 -8.36
C GLY A 26 21.98 0.38 -7.76
N ALA A 27 21.53 0.18 -6.52
CA ALA A 27 21.62 -1.10 -5.80
C ALA A 27 20.39 -1.99 -5.99
N LEU A 28 19.49 -1.66 -6.91
CA LEU A 28 18.29 -2.44 -7.21
C LEU A 28 18.44 -3.17 -8.54
N ALA A 29 18.04 -4.43 -8.59
CA ALA A 29 17.78 -5.15 -9.83
C ALA A 29 16.38 -5.76 -9.77
N VAL A 30 15.65 -5.65 -10.86
CA VAL A 30 14.28 -6.15 -11.01
C VAL A 30 14.25 -7.09 -12.21
N VAL A 31 13.79 -8.33 -11.97
CA VAL A 31 13.46 -9.25 -13.04
C VAL A 31 11.95 -9.21 -13.23
N PRO A 32 11.45 -8.65 -14.34
CA PRO A 32 10.02 -8.62 -14.61
C PRO A 32 9.46 -10.03 -14.82
N LEU A 33 8.29 -10.29 -14.26
CA LEU A 33 7.53 -11.52 -14.47
C LEU A 33 6.37 -11.20 -15.40
N LEU A 34 6.33 -11.83 -16.55
CA LEU A 34 5.38 -11.56 -17.63
C LEU A 34 4.37 -12.69 -17.75
N ALA A 35 3.11 -12.34 -17.96
CA ALA A 35 2.03 -13.27 -18.32
C ALA A 35 1.17 -12.64 -19.44
N PRO A 36 1.67 -12.63 -20.68
CA PRO A 36 1.06 -11.88 -21.79
C PRO A 36 -0.34 -12.34 -22.19
N ASN A 37 -0.76 -13.51 -21.74
CA ASN A 37 -2.10 -14.08 -22.03
C ASN A 37 -3.04 -14.02 -20.80
N LEU A 38 -2.69 -13.26 -19.77
CA LEU A 38 -3.56 -13.04 -18.64
C LEU A 38 -4.52 -11.89 -18.98
N ASP A 39 -5.80 -12.11 -18.79
CA ASP A 39 -6.80 -11.06 -18.94
C ASP A 39 -6.58 -9.93 -17.92
N ASP A 40 -7.00 -8.73 -18.28
CA ASP A 40 -7.01 -7.62 -17.34
C ASP A 40 -7.87 -7.95 -16.11
N PRO A 41 -7.48 -7.51 -14.91
CA PRO A 41 -8.23 -7.80 -13.70
C PRO A 41 -9.63 -7.16 -13.73
N ASP A 42 -10.62 -7.89 -13.27
CA ASP A 42 -11.99 -7.39 -13.11
C ASP A 42 -12.15 -6.60 -11.79
N TRP A 43 -11.23 -5.72 -11.51
CA TRP A 43 -11.26 -4.80 -10.36
C TRP A 43 -10.50 -3.50 -10.68
N LEU A 44 -10.83 -2.44 -9.96
CA LEU A 44 -10.19 -1.12 -10.07
C LEU A 44 -9.22 -0.91 -8.91
N THR A 45 -8.13 -0.22 -9.16
CA THR A 45 -7.35 0.44 -8.09
C THR A 45 -8.05 1.71 -7.63
N LEU A 46 -7.59 2.31 -6.52
CA LEU A 46 -8.13 3.58 -6.05
C LEU A 46 -7.89 4.71 -7.06
N GLU A 47 -6.78 4.66 -7.79
CA GLU A 47 -6.45 5.61 -8.86
C GLU A 47 -7.39 5.44 -10.07
N ASP A 48 -7.64 4.21 -10.52
CA ASP A 48 -8.53 3.90 -11.64
C ASP A 48 -9.99 4.22 -11.34
N ALA A 49 -10.41 4.06 -10.09
CA ALA A 49 -11.76 4.37 -9.66
C ALA A 49 -12.05 5.90 -9.72
N GLY A 50 -11.05 6.74 -9.43
CA GLY A 50 -11.20 8.20 -9.45
C GLY A 50 -12.38 8.66 -8.58
N ASP A 51 -13.24 9.47 -9.16
CA ASP A 51 -14.43 10.03 -8.46
C ASP A 51 -15.53 9.01 -8.16
N ARG A 52 -15.36 7.74 -8.56
CA ARG A 52 -16.29 6.63 -8.25
C ARG A 52 -15.96 5.95 -6.92
N ALA A 53 -14.87 6.32 -6.27
CA ALA A 53 -14.50 5.83 -4.94
C ALA A 53 -14.39 7.01 -3.95
N HIS A 54 -15.10 6.92 -2.85
CA HIS A 54 -15.12 7.96 -1.82
C HIS A 54 -14.62 7.39 -0.50
N ILE A 55 -13.51 7.95 0.01
CA ILE A 55 -12.97 7.57 1.31
C ILE A 55 -13.09 8.76 2.26
N THR A 56 -13.73 8.54 3.40
CA THR A 56 -14.03 9.60 4.39
C THR A 56 -13.78 9.13 5.81
N GLU A 57 -13.75 10.07 6.76
CA GLU A 57 -13.85 9.72 8.18
C GLU A 57 -15.21 9.05 8.46
N VAL A 58 -15.26 8.13 9.42
CA VAL A 58 -16.49 7.43 9.82
C VAL A 58 -17.52 8.36 10.47
N SER A 59 -17.09 9.52 10.99
CA SER A 59 -17.91 10.56 11.57
C SER A 59 -17.18 11.91 11.57
N GLU A 60 -17.86 13.01 11.90
CA GLU A 60 -17.22 14.33 12.05
C GLU A 60 -16.17 14.37 13.17
N ALA A 61 -16.36 13.61 14.23
CA ALA A 61 -15.35 13.44 15.27
C ALA A 61 -14.09 12.75 14.75
N GLY A 62 -14.25 11.92 13.74
CA GLY A 62 -13.21 11.04 13.19
C GLY A 62 -12.99 9.80 14.05
N SER A 63 -12.24 8.85 13.53
CA SER A 63 -11.79 7.66 14.26
C SER A 63 -10.40 7.31 13.79
N VAL A 64 -9.45 7.16 14.71
CA VAL A 64 -8.08 6.82 14.32
C VAL A 64 -7.99 5.46 13.61
N PRO A 65 -8.67 4.39 14.07
CA PRO A 65 -8.46 3.08 13.49
C PRO A 65 -9.36 2.73 12.31
N PHE A 66 -10.30 3.61 11.92
CA PHE A 66 -11.28 3.28 10.89
C PHE A 66 -11.58 4.45 9.95
N LEU A 67 -11.77 4.11 8.67
CA LEU A 67 -12.32 4.98 7.65
C LEU A 67 -13.51 4.30 6.97
N LYS A 68 -14.32 5.09 6.30
CA LYS A 68 -15.45 4.66 5.49
C LYS A 68 -15.07 4.73 4.01
N VAL A 69 -15.35 3.67 3.26
CA VAL A 69 -15.17 3.59 1.81
C VAL A 69 -16.52 3.32 1.16
N ALA A 70 -16.91 4.16 0.21
CA ALA A 70 -17.99 3.90 -0.70
C ALA A 70 -17.42 3.65 -2.10
N ASN A 71 -17.79 2.54 -2.71
CA ASN A 71 -17.45 2.20 -4.09
C ASN A 71 -18.70 2.33 -4.95
N ASP A 72 -18.78 3.39 -5.75
CA ASP A 72 -19.90 3.68 -6.65
C ASP A 72 -19.65 3.15 -8.07
N ALA A 73 -18.52 2.46 -8.30
CA ALA A 73 -18.19 1.83 -9.58
C ALA A 73 -18.94 0.49 -9.77
N ASP A 74 -19.07 0.06 -11.03
CA ASP A 74 -19.64 -1.23 -11.43
C ASP A 74 -18.68 -2.41 -11.18
N GLN A 75 -17.40 -2.13 -10.87
CA GLN A 75 -16.36 -3.11 -10.60
C GLN A 75 -15.94 -3.07 -9.14
N PRO A 76 -15.45 -4.19 -8.58
CA PRO A 76 -14.84 -4.19 -7.25
C PRO A 76 -13.66 -3.22 -7.17
N LEU A 77 -13.47 -2.60 -6.01
CA LEU A 77 -12.35 -1.71 -5.71
C LEU A 77 -11.32 -2.45 -4.86
N LEU A 78 -10.09 -2.59 -5.37
CA LEU A 78 -8.97 -3.17 -4.64
C LEU A 78 -8.18 -2.07 -3.93
N LEU A 79 -8.09 -2.19 -2.61
CA LEU A 79 -7.28 -1.34 -1.74
C LEU A 79 -6.15 -2.18 -1.15
N LEU A 80 -4.90 -1.79 -1.34
CA LEU A 80 -3.75 -2.60 -0.94
C LEU A 80 -3.25 -2.29 0.47
N ASP A 81 -2.81 -3.32 1.17
CA ASP A 81 -2.11 -3.17 2.45
C ASP A 81 -0.95 -2.18 2.35
N GLY A 82 -0.95 -1.17 3.23
CA GLY A 82 0.10 -0.16 3.30
C GLY A 82 -0.02 1.00 2.34
N GLU A 83 -1.00 1.05 1.44
CA GLU A 83 -1.29 2.24 0.64
C GLU A 83 -1.56 3.45 1.52
N GLU A 84 -1.02 4.61 1.13
CA GLU A 84 -1.25 5.87 1.82
C GLU A 84 -2.53 6.53 1.30
N LEU A 85 -3.34 6.98 2.24
CA LEU A 85 -4.54 7.79 2.03
C LEU A 85 -4.28 9.18 2.59
N ILE A 86 -4.31 10.19 1.72
CA ILE A 86 -3.97 11.58 2.04
C ILE A 86 -5.24 12.39 2.18
N GLY A 87 -5.36 13.15 3.25
CA GLY A 87 -6.46 14.09 3.41
C GLY A 87 -7.07 14.09 4.80
N ALA A 88 -8.33 14.50 4.86
CA ALA A 88 -9.14 14.64 6.05
C ALA A 88 -8.37 15.11 7.29
N LYS A 89 -8.50 14.46 8.43
CA LYS A 89 -7.87 14.89 9.69
C LYS A 89 -6.39 14.53 9.82
N GLN A 90 -5.99 13.44 9.24
CA GLN A 90 -4.60 12.93 9.24
C GLN A 90 -4.41 11.96 8.07
N ASN A 91 -3.20 11.86 7.52
CA ASN A 91 -2.90 10.82 6.55
C ASN A 91 -2.96 9.43 7.21
N ARG A 92 -3.43 8.46 6.45
CA ARG A 92 -3.63 7.07 6.87
C ARG A 92 -2.90 6.10 5.97
N ILE A 93 -2.72 4.89 6.47
CA ILE A 93 -2.36 3.72 5.65
C ILE A 93 -3.36 2.60 5.91
N LEU A 94 -3.58 1.79 4.90
CA LEU A 94 -4.39 0.58 5.02
C LEU A 94 -3.69 -0.48 5.88
N ASN A 95 -4.43 -1.11 6.79
CA ASN A 95 -3.90 -2.16 7.66
C ASN A 95 -3.89 -3.53 7.01
N THR A 96 -4.72 -3.73 5.99
CA THR A 96 -4.86 -4.98 5.25
C THR A 96 -5.36 -4.69 3.85
N THR A 97 -5.11 -5.59 2.92
CA THR A 97 -5.74 -5.54 1.59
C THR A 97 -7.23 -5.82 1.71
N VAL A 98 -8.06 -5.01 1.05
CA VAL A 98 -9.52 -5.10 1.04
C VAL A 98 -10.02 -5.03 -0.40
N LEU A 99 -10.94 -5.92 -0.75
CA LEU A 99 -11.71 -5.85 -1.98
C LEU A 99 -13.12 -5.39 -1.63
N VAL A 100 -13.48 -4.18 -2.07
CA VAL A 100 -14.80 -3.57 -1.82
C VAL A 100 -15.69 -3.86 -3.02
N ALA A 101 -16.78 -4.58 -2.81
CA ALA A 101 -17.69 -4.92 -3.89
C ALA A 101 -18.27 -3.67 -4.57
N ALA A 102 -18.69 -3.81 -5.83
CA ALA A 102 -19.38 -2.76 -6.56
C ALA A 102 -20.62 -2.26 -5.80
N HIS A 103 -20.89 -0.96 -5.86
CA HIS A 103 -22.04 -0.30 -5.25
C HIS A 103 -22.22 -0.59 -3.75
N THR A 104 -21.11 -0.73 -3.01
CA THR A 104 -21.18 -0.98 -1.56
C THR A 104 -20.39 0.04 -0.75
N GLU A 105 -20.79 0.17 0.52
CA GLU A 105 -20.09 0.96 1.51
C GLU A 105 -19.58 0.05 2.62
N VAL A 106 -18.31 0.21 3.01
CA VAL A 106 -17.67 -0.58 4.07
C VAL A 106 -16.82 0.29 4.98
N THR A 107 -16.60 -0.16 6.20
CA THR A 107 -15.62 0.42 7.11
C THR A 107 -14.32 -0.38 7.03
N ILE A 108 -13.21 0.31 6.81
CA ILE A 108 -11.89 -0.29 6.64
C ILE A 108 -10.95 0.05 7.81
N PRO A 109 -10.10 -0.90 8.24
CA PRO A 109 -9.12 -0.67 9.29
C PRO A 109 -7.87 0.04 8.74
N VAL A 110 -7.46 1.11 9.42
CA VAL A 110 -6.32 1.94 9.02
C VAL A 110 -5.42 2.26 10.20
N SER A 111 -4.23 2.78 9.92
CA SER A 111 -3.33 3.37 10.89
C SER A 111 -2.94 4.79 10.47
N CYS A 112 -2.76 5.67 11.46
CA CYS A 112 -2.30 7.03 11.24
C CYS A 112 -0.80 7.05 10.93
N VAL A 113 -0.40 7.85 9.93
CA VAL A 113 1.00 8.08 9.53
C VAL A 113 1.39 9.55 9.57
N GLU A 114 0.65 10.36 10.33
CA GLU A 114 0.89 11.80 10.55
C GLU A 114 0.49 12.17 11.97
N GLN A 115 1.36 11.91 12.96
CA GLN A 115 1.04 12.00 14.38
C GLN A 115 0.64 13.40 14.86
N GLY A 116 1.29 14.43 14.35
CA GLY A 116 1.16 15.82 14.82
C GLY A 116 -0.01 16.60 14.22
N ARG A 117 -0.84 16.00 13.36
CA ARG A 117 -2.01 16.67 12.78
C ARG A 117 -3.31 16.00 13.21
N TRP A 118 -4.25 16.82 13.67
CA TRP A 118 -5.65 16.42 13.90
C TRP A 118 -6.55 17.57 13.45
N GLY A 119 -6.54 17.84 12.15
CA GLY A 119 -7.28 18.94 11.55
C GLY A 119 -7.55 18.70 10.06
N TYR A 120 -8.72 19.05 9.59
CA TYR A 120 -9.15 18.82 8.22
C TYR A 120 -8.30 19.57 7.19
N ARG A 121 -7.86 18.83 6.16
CA ARG A 121 -7.33 19.34 4.88
C ARG A 121 -8.28 18.97 3.73
N GLY A 122 -9.56 18.97 3.94
CA GLY A 122 -10.61 18.47 3.06
C GLY A 122 -11.44 17.43 3.79
N ARG A 123 -12.52 16.98 3.17
CA ARG A 123 -13.42 15.98 3.78
C ARG A 123 -13.17 14.57 3.30
N GLN A 124 -12.52 14.42 2.15
CA GLN A 124 -12.20 13.14 1.53
C GLN A 124 -10.71 12.83 1.64
N PHE A 125 -10.40 11.55 1.54
CA PHE A 125 -9.06 11.05 1.31
C PHE A 125 -8.85 10.78 -0.17
N HIS A 126 -7.63 10.99 -0.62
CA HIS A 126 -7.16 10.69 -1.98
C HIS A 126 -6.02 9.68 -1.91
N PRO A 127 -5.77 8.91 -2.99
CA PRO A 127 -4.61 8.03 -3.04
C PRO A 127 -3.33 8.85 -2.89
N GLY A 128 -2.40 8.35 -2.07
CA GLY A 128 -1.04 8.83 -2.04
C GLY A 128 -0.18 8.12 -3.09
N ASP A 129 0.91 8.75 -3.48
CA ASP A 129 1.93 8.17 -4.38
C ASP A 129 2.96 7.31 -3.64
N ALA A 130 2.78 7.15 -2.32
CA ALA A 130 3.64 6.38 -1.45
C ALA A 130 2.90 5.22 -0.78
N SER A 131 3.64 4.22 -0.38
CA SER A 131 3.16 3.15 0.48
C SER A 131 4.04 3.03 1.73
N LEU A 132 3.54 2.38 2.76
CA LEU A 132 4.31 2.15 3.98
C LEU A 132 5.63 1.43 3.65
N PHE A 133 6.74 1.89 4.22
CA PHE A 133 8.07 1.29 4.01
C PHE A 133 8.03 -0.22 4.15
N ALA A 134 8.65 -0.96 3.25
CA ALA A 134 8.57 -2.42 3.19
C ALA A 134 8.88 -3.10 4.53
N SER A 135 9.91 -2.64 5.27
CA SER A 135 10.27 -3.17 6.58
C SER A 135 9.19 -2.92 7.65
N LEU A 136 8.56 -1.75 7.64
CA LEU A 136 7.47 -1.43 8.57
C LEU A 136 6.17 -2.11 8.16
N ARG A 137 5.89 -2.25 6.86
CA ARG A 137 4.73 -2.99 6.35
C ARG A 137 4.78 -4.44 6.81
N ALA A 138 5.93 -5.10 6.72
CA ALA A 138 6.09 -6.48 7.23
C ALA A 138 5.85 -6.59 8.74
N LYS A 139 6.39 -5.65 9.54
CA LYS A 139 6.16 -5.58 11.00
C LYS A 139 4.67 -5.35 11.31
N LYS A 140 4.03 -4.39 10.61
CA LYS A 140 2.61 -4.08 10.75
C LYS A 140 1.74 -5.29 10.43
N ALA A 141 2.00 -6.00 9.33
CA ALA A 141 1.27 -7.21 8.97
C ALA A 141 1.35 -8.29 10.06
N ALA A 142 2.51 -8.44 10.72
CA ALA A 142 2.66 -9.35 11.86
C ALA A 142 1.85 -8.89 13.10
N TRP A 143 1.73 -7.59 13.36
CA TRP A 143 0.89 -7.06 14.44
C TRP A 143 -0.59 -7.26 14.15
N VAL A 144 -1.03 -6.95 12.91
CA VAL A 144 -2.39 -7.18 12.44
C VAL A 144 -2.76 -8.66 12.54
N SER A 145 -1.91 -9.57 12.07
CA SER A 145 -2.13 -11.02 12.17
C SER A 145 -2.31 -11.48 13.62
N ARG A 146 -1.55 -10.93 14.57
CA ARG A 146 -1.73 -11.22 16.00
C ARG A 146 -3.04 -10.66 16.53
N SER A 147 -3.45 -9.47 16.11
CA SER A 147 -4.71 -8.85 16.47
C SER A 147 -5.91 -9.70 16.01
N VAL A 148 -5.87 -10.16 14.76
CA VAL A 148 -6.90 -11.03 14.17
C VAL A 148 -7.00 -12.34 14.96
N ARG A 149 -5.86 -13.01 15.26
CA ARG A 149 -5.85 -14.24 16.06
C ARG A 149 -6.39 -14.03 17.47
N ALA A 150 -6.28 -12.83 18.02
CA ALA A 150 -6.82 -12.43 19.32
C ALA A 150 -8.29 -11.96 19.26
N GLY A 151 -8.95 -12.07 18.11
CA GLY A 151 -10.35 -11.65 17.92
C GLY A 151 -10.58 -10.13 17.91
N ARG A 152 -9.51 -9.32 17.75
CA ARG A 152 -9.57 -7.84 17.78
C ARG A 152 -9.63 -7.19 16.40
N GLY A 153 -9.83 -7.99 15.34
CA GLY A 153 -9.88 -7.50 13.97
C GLY A 153 -8.50 -7.07 13.43
N HIS A 154 -8.49 -6.37 12.30
CA HIS A 154 -7.27 -5.99 11.57
C HIS A 154 -6.63 -4.72 12.15
N MET A 155 -6.33 -4.74 13.45
CA MET A 155 -5.76 -3.62 14.18
C MET A 155 -4.23 -3.71 14.23
N ALA A 156 -3.56 -2.62 13.86
CA ALA A 156 -2.14 -2.45 14.13
C ALA A 156 -1.90 -1.74 15.47
N ASP A 157 -0.69 -1.84 15.99
CA ASP A 157 -0.25 -1.09 17.16
C ASP A 157 0.15 0.33 16.73
N GLN A 158 -0.74 1.30 16.92
CA GLN A 158 -0.56 2.67 16.47
C GLN A 158 0.69 3.34 17.08
N GLY A 159 0.96 3.09 18.34
CA GLY A 159 2.16 3.63 19.00
C GLY A 159 3.46 3.12 18.37
N ARG A 160 3.48 1.82 18.03
CA ARG A 160 4.62 1.23 17.31
C ARG A 160 4.76 1.74 15.89
N VAL A 161 3.65 2.00 15.18
CA VAL A 161 3.71 2.62 13.84
C VAL A 161 4.41 3.97 13.93
N TRP A 162 3.98 4.85 14.82
CA TRP A 162 4.60 6.17 15.02
C TRP A 162 6.07 6.08 15.43
N ALA A 163 6.40 5.19 16.37
CA ALA A 163 7.80 5.00 16.81
C ALA A 163 8.71 4.56 15.65
N GLN A 164 8.23 3.68 14.76
CA GLN A 164 9.00 3.24 13.61
C GLN A 164 9.13 4.34 12.53
N LEU A 165 8.10 5.16 12.34
CA LEU A 165 8.16 6.31 11.43
C LEU A 165 9.16 7.36 11.94
N ALA A 166 9.13 7.68 13.23
CA ALA A 166 10.09 8.59 13.84
C ALA A 166 11.54 8.05 13.75
N CYS A 167 11.74 6.76 14.00
CA CYS A 167 13.05 6.11 13.83
C CYS A 167 13.53 6.26 12.37
N ARG A 168 12.65 6.01 11.39
CA ARG A 168 13.01 6.12 9.97
C ARG A 168 13.30 7.55 9.54
N ALA A 169 12.55 8.54 10.03
CA ALA A 169 12.84 9.96 9.78
C ALA A 169 14.22 10.35 10.33
N ASN A 170 14.54 9.93 11.56
CA ASN A 170 15.85 10.18 12.17
C ASN A 170 17.00 9.47 11.41
N GLU A 171 16.82 8.21 10.97
CA GLU A 171 17.82 7.49 10.18
C GLU A 171 18.15 8.19 8.85
N LEU A 172 17.19 8.90 8.29
CA LEU A 172 17.31 9.60 7.00
C LEU A 172 17.51 11.11 7.14
N ASP A 173 17.74 11.60 8.36
CA ASP A 173 17.93 13.02 8.67
C ASP A 173 16.81 13.90 8.09
N VAL A 174 15.55 13.52 8.37
CA VAL A 174 14.36 14.22 7.92
C VAL A 174 13.64 14.85 9.09
N ASP A 175 13.56 16.19 9.09
CA ASP A 175 12.73 16.95 10.00
C ASP A 175 11.28 16.99 9.48
N SER A 176 10.32 16.62 10.32
CA SER A 176 8.90 16.69 10.03
C SER A 176 8.14 17.38 11.15
N LEU A 177 7.43 18.44 10.85
CA LEU A 177 6.63 19.21 11.83
C LEU A 177 5.47 18.39 12.41
N THR A 178 4.94 17.46 11.62
CA THR A 178 3.78 16.65 12.00
C THR A 178 4.12 15.17 12.16
N GLY A 179 5.39 14.78 11.99
CA GLY A 179 5.79 13.38 11.97
C GLY A 179 5.14 12.59 10.82
N ALA A 180 4.91 13.25 9.69
CA ALA A 180 4.26 12.64 8.54
C ALA A 180 5.23 11.72 7.79
N MET A 181 4.77 10.50 7.45
CA MET A 181 5.50 9.56 6.59
C MET A 181 5.89 10.22 5.26
N ARG A 182 5.02 11.03 4.72
CA ARG A 182 5.19 11.73 3.46
C ARG A 182 6.40 12.65 3.41
N ASP A 183 6.78 13.25 4.52
CA ASP A 183 7.95 14.14 4.58
C ASP A 183 9.26 13.36 4.33
N VAL A 184 9.31 12.09 4.74
CA VAL A 184 10.43 11.20 4.45
C VAL A 184 10.53 10.92 2.95
N TYR A 185 9.40 10.66 2.29
CA TYR A 185 9.36 10.44 0.84
C TYR A 185 9.71 11.71 0.06
N ALA A 186 9.17 12.86 0.45
CA ALA A 186 9.44 14.14 -0.19
C ALA A 186 10.94 14.50 -0.18
N ARG A 187 11.66 14.15 0.88
CA ARG A 187 13.12 14.37 0.97
C ARG A 187 13.91 13.58 -0.08
N HIS A 188 13.38 12.44 -0.52
CA HIS A 188 14.01 11.53 -1.48
C HIS A 188 13.28 11.45 -2.83
N GLU A 189 12.40 12.40 -3.11
CA GLU A 189 11.51 12.36 -4.29
C GLU A 189 12.27 12.27 -5.61
N THR A 190 13.38 13.00 -5.75
CA THR A 190 14.22 12.99 -6.96
C THR A 190 14.76 11.59 -7.24
N ASP A 191 15.36 10.95 -6.23
CA ASP A 191 15.96 9.61 -6.37
C ASP A 191 14.88 8.55 -6.63
N MET A 192 13.73 8.69 -5.96
CA MET A 192 12.59 7.78 -6.14
C MET A 192 11.97 7.92 -7.53
N THR A 193 11.84 9.13 -8.04
CA THR A 193 11.34 9.39 -9.40
C THR A 193 12.28 8.80 -10.44
N ALA A 194 13.59 8.99 -10.29
CA ALA A 194 14.59 8.37 -11.17
C ALA A 194 14.50 6.83 -11.13
N ALA A 195 14.36 6.24 -9.95
CA ALA A 195 14.22 4.80 -9.80
C ALA A 195 12.91 4.27 -10.42
N ARG A 196 11.77 4.95 -10.21
CA ARG A 196 10.47 4.58 -10.83
C ARG A 196 10.54 4.60 -12.35
N GLN A 197 11.20 5.62 -12.93
CA GLN A 197 11.37 5.72 -14.38
C GLN A 197 12.29 4.63 -14.92
N ALA A 198 13.41 4.36 -14.25
CA ALA A 198 14.38 3.35 -14.66
C ALA A 198 13.82 1.91 -14.53
N LEU A 199 12.94 1.67 -13.54
CA LEU A 199 12.37 0.36 -13.22
C LEU A 199 10.88 0.29 -13.58
N ALA A 200 10.44 1.06 -14.57
CA ALA A 200 9.04 1.08 -15.00
C ALA A 200 8.56 -0.32 -15.42
N ALA A 201 7.31 -0.62 -15.08
CA ALA A 201 6.69 -1.88 -15.46
C ALA A 201 6.62 -2.04 -16.98
N GLN A 202 6.80 -3.27 -17.45
CA GLN A 202 6.72 -3.62 -18.87
C GLN A 202 5.30 -4.07 -19.26
N PRO A 203 4.91 -3.96 -20.53
CA PRO A 203 3.65 -4.52 -21.01
C PRO A 203 3.53 -6.02 -20.68
N GLY A 204 2.38 -6.42 -20.14
CA GLY A 204 2.12 -7.80 -19.72
C GLY A 204 2.84 -8.23 -18.43
N GLN A 205 3.46 -7.30 -17.71
CA GLN A 205 4.08 -7.60 -16.42
C GLN A 205 3.04 -7.79 -15.34
N VAL A 206 3.07 -8.95 -14.68
CA VAL A 206 2.17 -9.33 -13.59
C VAL A 206 2.87 -9.43 -12.23
N GLY A 207 4.18 -9.27 -12.21
CA GLY A 207 4.97 -9.33 -10.99
C GLY A 207 6.44 -8.99 -11.22
N ALA A 208 7.23 -9.12 -10.16
CA ALA A 208 8.66 -8.86 -10.21
C ALA A 208 9.42 -9.69 -9.15
N LEU A 209 10.64 -10.11 -9.47
CA LEU A 209 11.64 -10.48 -8.47
C LEU A 209 12.55 -9.28 -8.25
N VAL A 210 12.68 -8.87 -7.01
CA VAL A 210 13.47 -7.70 -6.63
C VAL A 210 14.69 -8.14 -5.85
N PHE A 211 15.84 -7.69 -6.28
CA PHE A 211 17.12 -7.93 -5.62
C PHE A 211 17.70 -6.61 -5.15
N VAL A 212 18.28 -6.61 -3.96
CA VAL A 212 18.93 -5.43 -3.35
C VAL A 212 20.36 -5.80 -3.02
N GLY A 213 21.32 -5.09 -3.58
CA GLY A 213 22.73 -5.35 -3.35
C GLY A 213 23.60 -4.78 -4.45
N ARG A 214 24.90 -5.12 -4.42
CA ARG A 214 25.77 -4.88 -5.57
C ARG A 214 25.65 -6.08 -6.50
N PHE A 215 25.37 -5.81 -7.76
CA PHE A 215 25.38 -6.77 -8.85
C PHE A 215 26.64 -6.44 -9.68
N ASP A 216 27.68 -7.23 -9.49
CA ASP A 216 28.92 -7.17 -10.27
C ASP A 216 28.75 -8.00 -11.55
#